data_7afcdf8d2d34dd1346a88c1d8d00d489
#
_entry.id   7afcdf8d2d34dd1346a88c1d8d00d489
#
_cell.length_a   1.000
_cell.length_b   1.000
_cell.length_c   1.000
_cell.angle_alpha   90.00
_cell.angle_beta   90.00
_cell.angle_gamma   90.00
#
_symmetry.space_group_name_H-M   'P 1'
#
loop_
_entity.id
_entity.type
_entity.pdbx_description
1 polymer ?
#
loop_
_entity_poly.entity_id
_entity_poly.type
_entity_poly.pdbx_seq_one_letter_code
_entity_poly.pdbx_strand_id
1 'polypeptide(L)'
;MVFEPKVSHEITIHFIRHAETDENVCHPPRFGSANARITARGREQAEKLGEYLREHQITPDIIYASHYERAHETAAIIAKS
;
A
#
# COMPACT_ATOMS: atom_id res chain seq x y z
N MET A 1 -14.60 -36.86 16.49
CA MET A 1 -14.33 -36.72 15.06
C MET A 1 -13.36 -35.59 14.85
N VAL A 2 -12.35 -35.84 14.09
CA VAL A 2 -11.41 -34.78 13.76
C VAL A 2 -11.86 -34.14 12.47
N PHE A 3 -12.06 -32.86 12.51
CA PHE A 3 -12.33 -32.09 11.31
C PHE A 3 -11.07 -31.38 10.87
N GLU A 4 -10.65 -31.62 9.67
CA GLU A 4 -9.46 -31.01 9.12
C GLU A 4 -9.85 -30.29 7.85
N PRO A 5 -9.86 -28.96 7.88
CA PRO A 5 -10.23 -28.22 6.69
C PRO A 5 -9.17 -28.43 5.61
N LYS A 6 -9.62 -28.78 4.43
CA LYS A 6 -8.72 -28.98 3.30
C LYS A 6 -8.26 -27.69 2.67
N VAL A 7 -8.95 -26.62 2.95
CA VAL A 7 -8.63 -25.31 2.46
C VAL A 7 -8.28 -24.45 3.66
N SER A 8 -7.15 -23.81 3.59
CA SER A 8 -6.79 -22.86 4.62
C SER A 8 -7.76 -21.69 4.58
N HIS A 9 -8.30 -21.36 5.73
CA HIS A 9 -9.13 -20.17 5.89
C HIS A 9 -8.35 -19.03 6.52
N GLU A 10 -7.04 -19.15 6.50
CA GLU A 10 -6.20 -18.07 7.00
C GLU A 10 -6.28 -16.88 6.08
N ILE A 11 -6.46 -15.72 6.68
CA ILE A 11 -6.44 -14.45 5.96
C ILE A 11 -5.26 -13.67 6.48
N THR A 12 -4.38 -13.29 5.57
CA THR A 12 -3.26 -12.44 5.90
C THR A 12 -3.56 -11.04 5.39
N ILE A 13 -3.48 -10.08 6.27
CA ILE A 13 -3.73 -8.68 5.92
C ILE A 13 -2.46 -7.89 6.13
N HIS A 14 -2.04 -7.22 5.07
CA HIS A 14 -0.89 -6.31 5.13
C HIS A 14 -1.42 -4.88 5.15
N PHE A 15 -1.12 -4.15 6.21
CA PHE A 15 -1.48 -2.75 6.32
C PHE A 15 -0.32 -1.91 5.82
N ILE A 16 -0.60 -1.10 4.84
CA ILE A 16 0.42 -0.27 4.21
C ILE A 16 -0.01 1.19 4.27
N ARG A 17 0.87 2.01 4.80
CA ARG A 17 0.65 3.45 4.81
C ARG A 17 0.90 4.00 3.41
N HIS A 18 0.16 5.04 3.04
CA HIS A 18 0.42 5.71 1.77
C HIS A 18 1.85 6.27 1.73
N ALA A 19 2.39 6.42 0.52
CA ALA A 19 3.71 6.97 0.31
C ALA A 19 3.75 8.46 0.68
N GLU A 20 4.95 9.01 0.77
CA GLU A 20 5.16 10.40 1.11
C GLU A 20 4.40 11.33 0.18
N THR A 21 3.74 12.31 0.76
CA THR A 21 3.02 13.34 0.02
C THR A 21 3.65 14.70 0.23
N ASP A 22 3.26 15.65 -0.60
CA ASP A 22 3.71 17.04 -0.50
C ASP A 22 3.33 17.67 0.84
N GLU A 23 2.20 17.26 1.44
CA GLU A 23 1.79 17.76 2.74
C GLU A 23 2.66 17.21 3.87
N ASN A 24 3.14 15.99 3.74
CA ASN A 24 3.99 15.37 4.77
C ASN A 24 5.33 16.08 4.90
N VAL A 25 5.82 16.68 3.83
CA VAL A 25 7.10 17.38 3.83
C VAL A 25 7.00 18.88 4.03
N CYS A 26 5.81 19.43 4.19
CA CYS A 26 5.61 20.82 4.54
C CYS A 26 6.13 21.14 5.93
N HIS A 27 6.44 22.40 6.18
CA HIS A 27 6.84 22.87 7.49
C HIS A 27 5.89 23.97 7.97
N PRO A 28 5.02 23.70 8.97
CA PRO A 28 4.86 22.41 9.64
C PRO A 28 4.15 21.36 8.73
N PRO A 29 4.38 20.07 9.00
CA PRO A 29 3.70 19.03 8.23
C PRO A 29 2.18 19.13 8.34
N ARG A 30 1.51 18.78 7.26
CA ARG A 30 0.05 18.73 7.21
C ARG A 30 -0.40 17.30 6.94
N PHE A 31 -1.61 17.00 7.36
CA PHE A 31 -2.17 15.67 7.21
C PHE A 31 -3.67 15.77 6.89
N GLY A 32 -4.14 14.79 6.16
CA GLY A 32 -5.58 14.61 5.98
C GLY A 32 -6.23 15.36 4.83
N SER A 33 -5.48 16.13 4.05
CA SER A 33 -6.06 16.77 2.88
C SER A 33 -6.39 15.74 1.80
N ALA A 34 -7.56 15.86 1.19
CA ALA A 34 -7.94 15.01 0.07
C ALA A 34 -7.09 15.26 -1.18
N ASN A 35 -6.46 16.42 -1.27
CA ASN A 35 -5.71 16.86 -2.44
C ASN A 35 -4.21 16.62 -2.32
N ALA A 36 -3.75 16.01 -1.24
CA ALA A 36 -2.35 15.70 -1.08
C ALA A 36 -1.88 14.76 -2.17
N ARG A 37 -0.75 15.08 -2.79
CA ARG A 37 -0.19 14.30 -3.88
C ARG A 37 1.12 13.65 -3.48
N ILE A 38 1.36 12.47 -4.05
CA ILE A 38 2.57 11.73 -3.80
C ILE A 38 3.75 12.48 -4.42
N THR A 39 4.83 12.62 -3.65
CA THR A 39 6.07 13.22 -4.14
C THR A 39 6.85 12.22 -5.00
N ALA A 40 7.88 12.70 -5.70
CA ALA A 40 8.78 11.81 -6.44
C ALA A 40 9.43 10.79 -5.50
N ARG A 41 9.81 11.21 -4.30
CA ARG A 41 10.34 10.31 -3.29
C ARG A 41 9.30 9.30 -2.83
N GLY A 42 8.05 9.74 -2.67
CA GLY A 42 6.96 8.85 -2.32
C GLY A 42 6.71 7.80 -3.39
N ARG A 43 6.77 8.18 -4.64
CA ARG A 43 6.65 7.23 -5.76
C ARG A 43 7.75 6.19 -5.70
N GLU A 44 8.97 6.61 -5.45
CA GLU A 44 10.10 5.71 -5.31
C GLU A 44 9.91 4.75 -4.14
N GLN A 45 9.40 5.25 -3.01
CA GLN A 45 9.09 4.42 -1.85
C GLN A 45 8.07 3.33 -2.21
N ALA A 46 7.02 3.68 -2.93
CA ALA A 46 6.00 2.73 -3.34
C ALA A 46 6.55 1.68 -4.31
N GLU A 47 7.39 2.10 -5.25
CA GLU A 47 8.02 1.18 -6.18
C GLU A 47 8.93 0.18 -5.46
N LYS A 48 9.71 0.65 -4.50
CA LYS A 48 10.58 -0.22 -3.72
C LYS A 48 9.79 -1.22 -2.88
N LEU A 49 8.69 -0.78 -2.31
CA LEU A 49 7.83 -1.67 -1.56
C LEU A 49 7.23 -2.74 -2.47
N GLY A 50 6.78 -2.36 -3.66
CA GLY A 50 6.26 -3.31 -4.63
C GLY A 50 7.28 -4.36 -5.02
N GLU A 51 8.53 -3.93 -5.24
CA GLU A 51 9.64 -4.84 -5.55
C GLU A 51 9.90 -5.80 -4.39
N TYR A 52 9.91 -5.27 -3.17
CA TYR A 52 10.11 -6.08 -1.97
C TYR A 52 9.04 -7.17 -1.86
N LEU A 53 7.78 -6.79 -2.03
CA LEU A 53 6.69 -7.74 -1.94
C LEU A 53 6.81 -8.83 -3.01
N ARG A 54 7.16 -8.46 -4.22
CA ARG A 54 7.33 -9.42 -5.30
C ARG A 54 8.51 -10.36 -5.02
N GLU A 55 9.63 -9.83 -4.57
CA GLU A 55 10.81 -10.64 -4.25
C GLU A 55 10.55 -11.65 -3.14
N HIS A 56 9.68 -11.30 -2.20
CA HIS A 56 9.30 -12.17 -1.11
C HIS A 56 8.07 -13.01 -1.43
N GLN A 57 7.64 -13.00 -2.69
CA GLN A 57 6.51 -13.80 -3.17
C GLN A 57 5.21 -13.48 -2.42
N ILE A 58 5.07 -12.23 -2.01
CA ILE A 58 3.85 -11.76 -1.37
C ILE A 58 2.96 -11.19 -2.47
N THR A 59 1.99 -12.00 -2.89
CA THR A 59 1.06 -11.62 -3.97
C THR A 59 -0.33 -11.52 -3.38
N PRO A 60 -0.89 -10.32 -3.27
CA PRO A 60 -2.23 -10.18 -2.71
C PRO A 60 -3.28 -10.65 -3.70
N ASP A 61 -4.34 -11.24 -3.19
CA ASP A 61 -5.49 -11.58 -4.01
C ASP A 61 -6.36 -10.35 -4.26
N ILE A 62 -6.43 -9.48 -3.29
CA ILE A 62 -7.24 -8.26 -3.35
C ILE A 62 -6.46 -7.12 -2.73
N ILE A 63 -6.53 -5.97 -3.34
CA ILE A 63 -5.96 -4.74 -2.80
C ILE A 63 -7.11 -3.76 -2.55
N TYR A 64 -7.27 -3.36 -1.30
CA TYR A 64 -8.20 -2.31 -0.93
C TYR A 64 -7.43 -1.02 -0.69
N ALA A 65 -7.89 0.05 -1.27
CA ALA A 65 -7.30 1.36 -1.06
C ALA A 65 -8.39 2.39 -0.83
N SER A 66 -8.07 3.38 -0.01
CA SER A 66 -8.93 4.53 0.14
C SER A 66 -9.09 5.23 -1.21
N HIS A 67 -10.21 5.89 -1.41
CA HIS A 67 -10.43 6.68 -2.63
C HIS A 67 -9.63 7.98 -2.65
N TYR A 68 -8.97 8.35 -1.56
CA TYR A 68 -8.06 9.49 -1.58
C TYR A 68 -6.92 9.21 -2.57
N GLU A 69 -6.58 10.23 -3.34
CA GLU A 69 -5.62 10.08 -4.42
C GLU A 69 -4.29 9.50 -3.96
N ARG A 70 -3.78 9.96 -2.82
CA ARG A 70 -2.52 9.46 -2.26
C ARG A 70 -2.52 7.95 -2.01
N ALA A 71 -3.61 7.44 -1.46
CA ALA A 71 -3.72 6.01 -1.17
C ALA A 71 -3.93 5.20 -2.45
N HIS A 72 -4.78 5.69 -3.32
CA HIS A 72 -5.08 5.03 -4.58
C HIS A 72 -3.83 4.96 -5.47
N GLU A 73 -3.11 6.05 -5.57
CA GLU A 73 -1.90 6.09 -6.38
C GLU A 73 -0.80 5.19 -5.81
N THR A 74 -0.62 5.19 -4.48
CA THR A 74 0.32 4.27 -3.82
C THR A 74 -0.02 2.82 -4.16
N ALA A 75 -1.29 2.45 -4.04
CA ALA A 75 -1.73 1.10 -4.33
C ALA A 75 -1.50 0.73 -5.80
N ALA A 76 -1.76 1.66 -6.72
CA ALA A 76 -1.56 1.43 -8.14
C ALA A 76 -0.09 1.18 -8.47
N ILE A 77 0.82 1.93 -7.86
CA ILE A 77 2.27 1.75 -8.07
C ILE A 77 2.71 0.39 -7.56
N ILE A 78 2.28 0.02 -6.36
CA ILE A 78 2.61 -1.29 -5.77
C ILE A 78 2.08 -2.42 -6.65
N ALA A 79 0.87 -2.29 -7.15
CA ALA A 79 0.24 -3.31 -7.97
C ALA A 79 0.96 -3.56 -9.30
N LYS A 80 1.65 -2.55 -9.83
CA LYS A 80 2.39 -2.68 -11.09
C LYS A 80 3.74 -3.34 -10.94
N SER A 81 4.22 -3.44 -9.73
CA SER A 81 5.57 -3.93 -9.47
C SER A 81 5.69 -5.44 -9.61
#